data_7a42ca6b714076c8a1c723a3a3dc2033
#
_entry.id   7a42ca6b714076c8a1c723a3a3dc2033
#
_cell.length_a   1.000
_cell.length_b   1.000
_cell.length_c   1.000
_cell.angle_alpha   90.00
_cell.angle_beta   90.00
_cell.angle_gamma   90.00
#
_symmetry.space_group_name_H-M   'P 1'
#
loop_
_entity.id
_entity.type
_entity.pdbx_description
1 polymer ?
#
loop_
_entity_poly.entity_id
_entity_poly.type
_entity_poly.pdbx_seq_one_letter_code
_entity_poly.pdbx_strand_id
1 'polypeptide(L)'
;KEWGIQMKTEAKESIKKILVICLASFLMALNIKSFVRTGGLYPGGATGLALLIQRAADMFLHITIPYTIVNILLNAIPVYIGFRFIGKKFTMYSCLMIVLTSVLTDIIPGYAITYDTLLISIFGGLINGFVIGLCLHMNATTGGTDFIAIYLSEKKEIDSWNVVLGINVVILAAAGVLFGWDKALYSIIFQYTSTQVVHILYRKYQHETLFIVTNKATEVYEVISKMSNHGATIMEGEGSYEHQERKIVYSVVSSAQSKSIIREVKKADPHAFVNAIKTEQIAGRFYQKPNE
;
A
#
# COMPACT_ATOMS: atom_id res chain seq x y z
N LYS A 1 24.91 -0.58 28.56
CA LYS A 1 25.30 -1.26 27.28
C LYS A 1 24.07 -1.53 26.39
N GLU A 2 22.93 -1.95 26.95
CA GLU A 2 21.70 -2.24 26.18
C GLU A 2 21.14 -0.97 25.47
N TRP A 3 21.15 0.17 26.14
CA TRP A 3 20.67 1.44 25.57
C TRP A 3 21.47 1.88 24.33
N GLY A 4 22.77 1.67 24.32
CA GLY A 4 23.64 1.98 23.18
C GLY A 4 23.44 1.03 21.97
N ILE A 5 23.07 -0.21 22.24
CA ILE A 5 22.76 -1.20 21.19
C ILE A 5 21.40 -0.88 20.56
N GLN A 6 20.42 -0.53 21.37
CA GLN A 6 19.06 -0.16 20.90
C GLN A 6 19.09 1.09 20.02
N MET A 7 19.79 2.16 20.43
CA MET A 7 20.00 3.38 19.62
C MET A 7 20.70 3.10 18.29
N LYS A 8 21.71 2.22 18.27
CA LYS A 8 22.41 1.84 17.02
C LYS A 8 21.49 1.09 16.07
N THR A 9 20.61 0.23 16.59
CA THR A 9 19.65 -0.55 15.80
C THR A 9 18.59 0.39 15.19
N GLU A 10 18.03 1.30 15.98
CA GLU A 10 17.05 2.30 15.51
C GLU A 10 17.64 3.24 14.44
N ALA A 11 18.88 3.71 14.64
CA ALA A 11 19.59 4.53 13.66
C ALA A 11 19.82 3.77 12.35
N LYS A 12 20.21 2.49 12.41
CA LYS A 12 20.40 1.64 11.21
C LYS A 12 19.10 1.42 10.45
N GLU A 13 18.00 1.20 11.15
CA GLU A 13 16.68 1.07 10.53
C GLU A 13 16.22 2.38 9.87
N SER A 14 16.43 3.52 10.52
CA SER A 14 16.10 4.83 9.96
C SER A 14 16.92 5.14 8.71
N ILE A 15 18.22 4.84 8.71
CA ILE A 15 19.07 5.00 7.52
C ILE A 15 18.58 4.12 6.37
N LYS A 16 18.25 2.84 6.66
CA LYS A 16 17.68 1.93 5.66
C LYS A 16 16.39 2.49 5.05
N LYS A 17 15.48 3.01 5.88
CA LYS A 17 14.22 3.63 5.42
C LYS A 17 14.49 4.82 4.50
N ILE A 18 15.39 5.71 4.88
CA ILE A 18 15.76 6.88 4.07
C ILE A 18 16.34 6.45 2.71
N LEU A 19 17.27 5.49 2.68
CA LEU A 19 17.87 5.00 1.44
C LEU A 19 16.81 4.40 0.50
N VAL A 20 15.90 3.59 1.04
CA VAL A 20 14.81 2.99 0.25
C VAL A 20 13.86 4.08 -0.27
N ILE A 21 13.53 5.09 0.54
CA ILE A 21 12.69 6.23 0.12
C ILE A 21 13.37 7.04 -0.98
N CYS A 22 14.67 7.29 -0.90
CA CYS A 22 15.43 7.97 -1.96
C CYS A 22 15.39 7.18 -3.27
N LEU A 23 15.59 5.85 -3.21
CA LEU A 23 15.47 4.98 -4.38
C LEU A 23 14.04 5.00 -4.96
N ALA A 24 13.03 4.89 -4.10
CA ALA A 24 11.62 4.95 -4.47
C ALA A 24 11.27 6.28 -5.14
N SER A 25 11.75 7.41 -4.60
CA SER A 25 11.56 8.74 -5.18
C SER A 25 12.18 8.87 -6.58
N PHE A 26 13.37 8.30 -6.77
CA PHE A 26 14.03 8.28 -8.07
C PHE A 26 13.25 7.42 -9.07
N LEU A 27 12.83 6.21 -8.70
CA LEU A 27 12.02 5.35 -9.55
C LEU A 27 10.67 5.98 -9.90
N MET A 28 10.03 6.67 -8.95
CA MET A 28 8.79 7.39 -9.19
C MET A 28 8.98 8.54 -10.19
N ALA A 29 10.04 9.33 -10.03
CA ALA A 29 10.35 10.43 -10.95
C ALA A 29 10.64 9.92 -12.36
N LEU A 30 11.40 8.84 -12.50
CA LEU A 30 11.62 8.17 -13.79
C LEU A 30 10.31 7.68 -14.40
N ASN A 31 9.43 7.05 -13.61
CA ASN A 31 8.14 6.58 -14.08
C ASN A 31 7.28 7.74 -14.60
N ILE A 32 7.21 8.85 -13.86
CA ILE A 32 6.47 10.04 -14.29
C ILE A 32 7.03 10.58 -15.60
N LYS A 33 8.34 10.66 -15.74
CA LYS A 33 8.99 11.23 -16.95
C LYS A 33 8.93 10.31 -18.16
N SER A 34 9.22 9.01 -17.96
CA SER A 34 9.43 8.07 -19.08
C SER A 34 8.15 7.36 -19.53
N PHE A 35 7.16 7.22 -18.63
CA PHE A 35 5.89 6.58 -18.95
C PHE A 35 4.73 7.58 -18.90
N VAL A 36 4.45 8.17 -17.75
CA VAL A 36 3.23 8.97 -17.55
C VAL A 36 3.16 10.16 -18.50
N ARG A 37 4.23 10.97 -18.55
CA ARG A 37 4.29 12.14 -19.46
C ARG A 37 4.33 11.73 -20.93
N THR A 38 5.09 10.70 -21.27
CA THR A 38 5.17 10.18 -22.64
C THR A 38 3.81 9.68 -23.14
N GLY A 39 3.06 8.96 -22.31
CA GLY A 39 1.70 8.50 -22.64
C GLY A 39 0.64 9.60 -22.58
N GLY A 40 0.96 10.75 -21.99
CA GLY A 40 -0.02 11.80 -21.69
C GLY A 40 -1.09 11.33 -20.71
N LEU A 41 -0.70 10.45 -19.75
CA LEU A 41 -1.60 9.86 -18.76
C LEU A 41 -1.76 10.76 -17.55
N TYR A 42 -2.80 10.51 -16.78
CA TYR A 42 -3.08 11.16 -15.50
C TYR A 42 -3.16 10.08 -14.43
N PRO A 43 -2.06 9.81 -13.67
CA PRO A 43 -2.14 8.95 -12.50
C PRO A 43 -3.19 9.48 -11.52
N GLY A 44 -3.71 8.60 -10.67
CA GLY A 44 -4.61 9.05 -9.61
C GLY A 44 -3.94 9.95 -8.57
N GLY A 45 -4.74 10.56 -7.71
CA GLY A 45 -4.28 11.33 -6.57
C GLY A 45 -3.65 12.68 -6.90
N ALA A 46 -2.79 13.17 -6.00
CA ALA A 46 -2.14 14.48 -6.15
C ALA A 46 -1.24 14.56 -7.38
N THR A 47 -0.54 13.47 -7.73
CA THR A 47 0.30 13.40 -8.93
C THR A 47 -0.51 13.62 -10.21
N GLY A 48 -1.65 12.96 -10.33
CA GLY A 48 -2.53 13.11 -11.49
C GLY A 48 -3.13 14.51 -11.58
N LEU A 49 -3.61 15.05 -10.47
CA LEU A 49 -4.11 16.42 -10.39
C LEU A 49 -3.01 17.44 -10.73
N ALA A 50 -1.77 17.23 -10.27
CA ALA A 50 -0.66 18.12 -10.58
C ALA A 50 -0.35 18.15 -12.08
N LEU A 51 -0.31 16.99 -12.73
CA LEU A 51 -0.08 16.90 -14.17
C LEU A 51 -1.26 17.48 -14.97
N LEU A 52 -2.48 17.30 -14.48
CA LEU A 52 -3.68 17.84 -15.08
C LEU A 52 -3.71 19.37 -15.00
N ILE A 53 -3.36 19.94 -13.84
CA ILE A 53 -3.23 21.39 -13.67
C ILE A 53 -2.12 21.95 -14.56
N GLN A 54 -0.95 21.29 -14.62
CA GLN A 54 0.14 21.70 -15.51
C GLN A 54 -0.32 21.75 -16.96
N ARG A 55 -1.02 20.70 -17.43
CA ARG A 55 -1.51 20.63 -18.80
C ARG A 55 -2.59 21.66 -19.10
N ALA A 56 -3.50 21.91 -18.14
CA ALA A 56 -4.52 22.95 -18.28
C ALA A 56 -3.87 24.35 -18.33
N ALA A 57 -2.89 24.63 -17.48
CA ALA A 57 -2.16 25.90 -17.47
C ALA A 57 -1.42 26.14 -18.78
N ASP A 58 -0.76 25.11 -19.32
CA ASP A 58 -0.06 25.19 -20.62
C ASP A 58 -1.05 25.40 -21.77
N MET A 59 -2.17 24.65 -21.80
CA MET A 59 -3.15 24.69 -22.89
C MET A 59 -3.97 25.99 -22.92
N PHE A 60 -4.44 26.46 -21.74
CA PHE A 60 -5.37 27.61 -21.68
C PHE A 60 -4.70 28.95 -21.36
N LEU A 61 -3.57 28.91 -20.62
CA LEU A 61 -2.90 30.13 -20.17
C LEU A 61 -1.51 30.30 -20.79
N HIS A 62 -1.00 29.30 -21.51
CA HIS A 62 0.36 29.27 -22.08
C HIS A 62 1.46 29.49 -21.02
N ILE A 63 1.22 29.02 -19.79
CA ILE A 63 2.13 29.14 -18.64
C ILE A 63 2.66 27.75 -18.26
N THR A 64 3.98 27.63 -18.21
CA THR A 64 4.65 26.42 -17.70
C THR A 64 4.87 26.54 -16.21
N ILE A 65 4.17 25.71 -15.43
CA ILE A 65 4.31 25.67 -13.96
C ILE A 65 5.17 24.46 -13.60
N PRO A 66 6.21 24.60 -12.73
CA PRO A 66 7.00 23.47 -12.25
C PRO A 66 6.13 22.45 -11.52
N TYR A 67 6.37 21.15 -11.75
CA TYR A 67 5.65 20.07 -11.09
C TYR A 67 5.79 20.13 -9.56
N THR A 68 7.00 20.48 -9.08
CA THR A 68 7.32 20.62 -7.66
C THR A 68 6.33 21.52 -6.94
N ILE A 69 6.04 22.71 -7.49
CA ILE A 69 5.16 23.69 -6.82
C ILE A 69 3.75 23.14 -6.70
N VAL A 70 3.19 22.61 -7.80
CA VAL A 70 1.82 22.13 -7.84
C VAL A 70 1.65 20.91 -6.93
N ASN A 71 2.59 19.95 -7.02
CA ASN A 71 2.50 18.72 -6.24
C ASN A 71 2.66 18.96 -4.74
N ILE A 72 3.57 19.84 -4.31
CA ILE A 72 3.74 20.20 -2.89
C ILE A 72 2.48 20.88 -2.35
N LEU A 73 1.89 21.81 -3.09
CA LEU A 73 0.68 22.52 -2.66
C LEU A 73 -0.51 21.55 -2.53
N LEU A 74 -0.70 20.63 -3.50
CA LEU A 74 -1.76 19.63 -3.44
C LEU A 74 -1.58 18.63 -2.29
N ASN A 75 -0.35 18.37 -1.90
CA ASN A 75 -0.04 17.48 -0.78
C ASN A 75 -0.12 18.16 0.60
N ALA A 76 -0.27 19.47 0.68
CA ALA A 76 -0.31 20.19 1.97
C ALA A 76 -1.46 19.68 2.87
N ILE A 77 -2.66 19.48 2.32
CA ILE A 77 -3.83 18.97 3.06
C ILE A 77 -3.62 17.50 3.48
N PRO A 78 -3.27 16.56 2.58
CA PRO A 78 -2.93 15.19 2.97
C PRO A 78 -1.84 15.10 4.05
N VAL A 79 -0.78 15.89 3.94
CA VAL A 79 0.30 15.95 4.93
C VAL A 79 -0.20 16.45 6.29
N TYR A 80 -1.05 17.48 6.33
CA TYR A 80 -1.68 17.93 7.56
C TYR A 80 -2.52 16.81 8.22
N ILE A 81 -3.31 16.08 7.43
CA ILE A 81 -4.08 14.91 7.89
C ILE A 81 -3.13 13.85 8.45
N GLY A 82 -2.02 13.58 7.76
CA GLY A 82 -0.99 12.64 8.19
C GLY A 82 -0.41 12.97 9.56
N PHE A 83 0.00 14.24 9.79
CA PHE A 83 0.53 14.70 11.07
C PHE A 83 -0.49 14.63 12.21
N ARG A 84 -1.77 14.87 11.90
CA ARG A 84 -2.84 14.97 12.92
C ARG A 84 -3.43 13.61 13.29
N PHE A 85 -3.50 12.66 12.35
CA PHE A 85 -4.32 11.44 12.50
C PHE A 85 -3.57 10.13 12.28
N ILE A 86 -2.42 10.12 11.57
CA ILE A 86 -1.69 8.89 11.26
C ILE A 86 -0.45 8.77 12.16
N GLY A 87 0.48 9.70 12.05
CA GLY A 87 1.69 9.69 12.87
C GLY A 87 2.81 10.58 12.34
N LYS A 88 3.61 11.10 13.27
CA LYS A 88 4.68 12.08 12.92
C LYS A 88 5.79 11.45 12.09
N LYS A 89 6.31 10.27 12.48
CA LYS A 89 7.40 9.59 11.79
C LYS A 89 6.98 9.18 10.38
N PHE A 90 5.78 8.58 10.23
CA PHE A 90 5.19 8.23 8.96
C PHE A 90 5.10 9.45 8.02
N THR A 91 4.56 10.54 8.53
CA THR A 91 4.35 11.75 7.73
C THR A 91 5.67 12.43 7.36
N MET A 92 6.69 12.44 8.23
CA MET A 92 8.02 12.98 7.89
C MET A 92 8.69 12.20 6.76
N TYR A 93 8.65 10.87 6.78
CA TYR A 93 9.18 10.05 5.68
C TYR A 93 8.39 10.25 4.39
N SER A 94 7.07 10.44 4.49
CA SER A 94 6.22 10.75 3.35
C SER A 94 6.52 12.13 2.77
N CYS A 95 6.76 13.14 3.60
CA CYS A 95 7.21 14.46 3.14
C CYS A 95 8.54 14.37 2.38
N LEU A 96 9.49 13.58 2.88
CA LEU A 96 10.76 13.33 2.20
C LEU A 96 10.52 12.73 0.81
N MET A 97 9.66 11.71 0.72
CA MET A 97 9.28 11.08 -0.55
C MET A 97 8.65 12.09 -1.53
N ILE A 98 7.66 12.87 -1.07
CA ILE A 98 6.95 13.85 -1.88
C ILE A 98 7.92 14.92 -2.43
N VAL A 99 8.76 15.48 -1.57
CA VAL A 99 9.71 16.54 -1.96
C VAL A 99 10.75 16.01 -2.94
N LEU A 100 11.37 14.87 -2.63
CA LEU A 100 12.37 14.26 -3.52
C LEU A 100 11.79 13.89 -4.87
N THR A 101 10.63 13.23 -4.90
CA THR A 101 9.97 12.89 -6.17
C THR A 101 9.65 14.12 -6.97
N SER A 102 9.15 15.19 -6.33
CA SER A 102 8.79 16.43 -7.01
C SER A 102 10.01 17.09 -7.65
N VAL A 103 11.06 17.28 -6.88
CA VAL A 103 12.31 17.90 -7.35
C VAL A 103 12.96 17.06 -8.45
N LEU A 104 13.07 15.75 -8.25
CA LEU A 104 13.65 14.84 -9.25
C LEU A 104 12.83 14.82 -10.55
N THR A 105 11.50 14.92 -10.46
CA THR A 105 10.64 14.99 -11.65
C THR A 105 10.89 16.24 -12.48
N ASP A 106 11.23 17.36 -11.87
CA ASP A 106 11.58 18.57 -12.64
C ASP A 106 13.00 18.51 -13.22
N ILE A 107 13.97 17.92 -12.50
CA ILE A 107 15.40 17.89 -12.89
C ILE A 107 15.69 16.79 -13.92
N ILE A 108 15.16 15.58 -13.73
CA ILE A 108 15.50 14.43 -14.57
C ILE A 108 14.97 14.64 -16.00
N PRO A 109 15.81 14.47 -17.04
CA PRO A 109 15.35 14.54 -18.43
C PRO A 109 14.38 13.39 -18.73
N GLY A 110 13.36 13.67 -19.53
CA GLY A 110 12.43 12.63 -20.00
C GLY A 110 13.09 11.76 -21.08
N TYR A 111 12.97 10.44 -20.91
CA TYR A 111 13.36 9.47 -21.94
C TYR A 111 12.17 8.52 -22.21
N ALA A 112 11.64 8.56 -23.41
CA ALA A 112 10.55 7.67 -23.81
C ALA A 112 11.08 6.25 -24.05
N ILE A 113 10.61 5.28 -23.26
CA ILE A 113 10.94 3.87 -23.44
C ILE A 113 10.09 3.28 -24.58
N THR A 114 8.83 3.70 -24.65
CA THR A 114 7.88 3.31 -25.68
C THR A 114 6.86 4.43 -25.89
N TYR A 115 6.21 4.45 -27.05
CA TYR A 115 5.11 5.35 -27.35
C TYR A 115 3.74 4.65 -27.38
N ASP A 116 3.73 3.33 -27.21
CA ASP A 116 2.48 2.57 -27.08
C ASP A 116 1.80 2.89 -25.75
N THR A 117 0.65 3.56 -25.83
CA THR A 117 -0.07 4.04 -24.63
C THR A 117 -0.58 2.90 -23.76
N LEU A 118 -0.90 1.72 -24.36
CA LEU A 118 -1.33 0.56 -23.57
C LEU A 118 -0.16 -0.02 -22.76
N LEU A 119 1.00 -0.20 -23.39
CA LEU A 119 2.21 -0.64 -22.70
C LEU A 119 2.61 0.36 -21.60
N ILE A 120 2.54 1.65 -21.88
CA ILE A 120 2.78 2.72 -20.91
C ILE A 120 1.82 2.59 -19.72
N SER A 121 0.53 2.34 -19.96
CA SER A 121 -0.48 2.22 -18.92
C SER A 121 -0.21 1.01 -18.02
N ILE A 122 0.13 -0.13 -18.59
CA ILE A 122 0.38 -1.36 -17.84
C ILE A 122 1.70 -1.26 -17.09
N PHE A 123 2.82 -1.05 -17.80
CA PHE A 123 4.15 -1.07 -17.17
C PHE A 123 4.40 0.14 -16.27
N GLY A 124 3.93 1.31 -16.66
CA GLY A 124 3.96 2.49 -15.79
C GLY A 124 3.13 2.29 -14.53
N GLY A 125 1.94 1.65 -14.65
CA GLY A 125 1.11 1.26 -13.50
C GLY A 125 1.79 0.24 -12.60
N LEU A 126 2.45 -0.79 -13.14
CA LEU A 126 3.23 -1.77 -12.38
C LEU A 126 4.34 -1.09 -11.57
N ILE A 127 5.14 -0.24 -12.20
CA ILE A 127 6.21 0.51 -11.52
C ILE A 127 5.63 1.43 -10.45
N ASN A 128 4.54 2.14 -10.75
CA ASN A 128 3.87 3.03 -9.80
C ASN A 128 3.41 2.27 -8.54
N GLY A 129 2.70 1.16 -8.72
CA GLY A 129 2.22 0.32 -7.62
C GLY A 129 3.36 -0.31 -6.82
N PHE A 130 4.45 -0.71 -7.49
CA PHE A 130 5.64 -1.23 -6.83
C PHE A 130 6.29 -0.16 -5.93
N VAL A 131 6.45 1.06 -6.42
CA VAL A 131 7.04 2.17 -5.67
C VAL A 131 6.15 2.55 -4.48
N ILE A 132 4.82 2.62 -4.66
CA ILE A 132 3.88 2.85 -3.56
C ILE A 132 4.03 1.74 -2.51
N GLY A 133 3.99 0.47 -2.92
CA GLY A 133 4.16 -0.68 -2.03
C GLY A 133 5.48 -0.65 -1.25
N LEU A 134 6.57 -0.26 -1.92
CA LEU A 134 7.88 -0.11 -1.29
C LEU A 134 7.89 0.99 -0.20
N CYS A 135 7.28 2.14 -0.49
CA CYS A 135 7.14 3.23 0.49
C CYS A 135 6.32 2.80 1.70
N LEU A 136 5.19 2.11 1.48
CA LEU A 136 4.34 1.63 2.55
C LEU A 136 5.05 0.63 3.49
N HIS A 137 5.92 -0.22 2.96
CA HIS A 137 6.77 -1.10 3.77
C HIS A 137 7.80 -0.34 4.62
N MET A 138 8.17 0.86 4.20
CA MET A 138 9.07 1.73 4.96
C MET A 138 8.33 2.68 5.91
N ASN A 139 7.04 2.49 6.11
CA ASN A 139 6.15 3.40 6.84
C ASN A 139 6.18 4.82 6.27
N ALA A 140 6.02 4.94 4.96
CA ALA A 140 5.88 6.19 4.22
C ALA A 140 4.85 6.03 3.10
N THR A 141 4.39 7.10 2.50
CA THR A 141 3.53 7.10 1.31
C THR A 141 4.04 8.06 0.24
N THR A 142 3.58 7.87 -0.99
CA THR A 142 3.91 8.73 -2.12
C THR A 142 3.10 10.03 -2.13
N GLY A 143 2.14 10.18 -1.23
CA GLY A 143 1.32 11.38 -1.06
C GLY A 143 -0.10 11.26 -1.60
N GLY A 144 -0.81 12.39 -1.64
CA GLY A 144 -2.14 12.49 -2.24
C GLY A 144 -3.18 11.59 -1.61
N THR A 145 -3.91 10.88 -2.46
CA THR A 145 -4.98 9.94 -2.06
C THR A 145 -4.48 8.75 -1.23
N ASP A 146 -3.18 8.45 -1.27
CA ASP A 146 -2.60 7.38 -0.46
C ASP A 146 -2.70 7.68 1.05
N PHE A 147 -2.54 8.97 1.46
CA PHE A 147 -2.81 9.37 2.85
C PHE A 147 -4.26 9.10 3.24
N ILE A 148 -5.19 9.32 2.32
CA ILE A 148 -6.62 9.05 2.55
C ILE A 148 -6.83 7.54 2.69
N ALA A 149 -6.21 6.73 1.81
CA ALA A 149 -6.28 5.27 1.89
C ALA A 149 -5.77 4.77 3.26
N ILE A 150 -4.60 5.21 3.70
CA ILE A 150 -4.00 4.82 4.97
C ILE A 150 -4.88 5.28 6.15
N TYR A 151 -5.33 6.55 6.16
CA TYR A 151 -6.20 7.07 7.20
C TYR A 151 -7.52 6.28 7.33
N LEU A 152 -8.17 5.99 6.19
CA LEU A 152 -9.39 5.19 6.18
C LEU A 152 -9.13 3.75 6.62
N SER A 153 -8.03 3.15 6.18
CA SER A 153 -7.65 1.79 6.55
C SER A 153 -7.36 1.68 8.04
N GLU A 154 -6.66 2.65 8.64
CA GLU A 154 -6.38 2.67 10.08
C GLU A 154 -7.64 2.93 10.92
N LYS A 155 -8.51 3.84 10.48
CA LYS A 155 -9.72 4.19 11.23
C LYS A 155 -10.82 3.14 11.14
N LYS A 156 -10.95 2.47 9.98
CA LYS A 156 -12.01 1.50 9.71
C LYS A 156 -11.52 0.05 9.70
N GLU A 157 -10.20 -0.16 9.82
CA GLU A 157 -9.56 -1.49 9.78
C GLU A 157 -9.91 -2.30 8.52
N ILE A 158 -10.07 -1.61 7.38
CA ILE A 158 -10.40 -2.21 6.08
C ILE A 158 -9.35 -1.86 5.03
N ASP A 159 -9.27 -2.66 3.99
CA ASP A 159 -8.48 -2.34 2.80
C ASP A 159 -9.19 -1.26 1.97
N SER A 160 -8.75 -0.02 2.09
CA SER A 160 -9.37 1.16 1.46
C SER A 160 -8.84 1.48 0.06
N TRP A 161 -7.93 0.69 -0.50
CA TRP A 161 -7.34 0.96 -1.82
C TRP A 161 -8.37 0.94 -2.95
N ASN A 162 -9.38 0.06 -2.87
CA ASN A 162 -10.48 0.03 -3.84
C ASN A 162 -11.36 1.27 -3.76
N VAL A 163 -11.55 1.86 -2.58
CA VAL A 163 -12.28 3.12 -2.41
C VAL A 163 -11.52 4.27 -3.09
N VAL A 164 -10.21 4.33 -2.89
CA VAL A 164 -9.35 5.33 -3.54
C VAL A 164 -9.32 5.13 -5.04
N LEU A 165 -9.27 3.88 -5.53
CA LEU A 165 -9.41 3.60 -6.96
C LEU A 165 -10.72 4.17 -7.52
N GLY A 166 -11.85 3.94 -6.83
CA GLY A 166 -13.15 4.47 -7.23
C GLY A 166 -13.16 6.01 -7.32
N ILE A 167 -12.63 6.70 -6.30
CA ILE A 167 -12.49 8.17 -6.31
C ILE A 167 -11.65 8.63 -7.49
N ASN A 168 -10.50 7.99 -7.74
CA ASN A 168 -9.62 8.34 -8.84
C ASN A 168 -10.29 8.11 -10.21
N VAL A 169 -11.06 7.03 -10.38
CA VAL A 169 -11.82 6.78 -11.62
C VAL A 169 -12.82 7.89 -11.90
N VAL A 170 -13.52 8.41 -10.88
CA VAL A 170 -14.44 9.55 -11.05
C VAL A 170 -13.69 10.81 -11.50
N ILE A 171 -12.54 11.11 -10.90
CA ILE A 171 -11.68 12.25 -11.28
C ILE A 171 -11.20 12.08 -12.72
N LEU A 172 -10.77 10.88 -13.10
CA LEU A 172 -10.29 10.58 -14.45
C LEU A 172 -11.40 10.62 -15.50
N ALA A 173 -12.63 10.25 -15.14
CA ALA A 173 -13.79 10.41 -16.02
C ALA A 173 -14.08 11.89 -16.31
N ALA A 174 -14.01 12.75 -15.28
CA ALA A 174 -14.12 14.20 -15.46
C ALA A 174 -12.99 14.74 -16.38
N ALA A 175 -11.75 14.26 -16.20
CA ALA A 175 -10.64 14.59 -17.08
C ALA A 175 -10.89 14.12 -18.52
N GLY A 176 -11.56 12.99 -18.72
CA GLY A 176 -11.95 12.46 -20.04
C GLY A 176 -12.87 13.40 -20.82
N VAL A 177 -13.82 14.02 -20.12
CA VAL A 177 -14.71 15.03 -20.72
C VAL A 177 -13.93 16.28 -21.16
N LEU A 178 -12.91 16.68 -20.40
CA LEU A 178 -12.14 17.91 -20.67
C LEU A 178 -11.01 17.72 -21.70
N PHE A 179 -10.34 16.57 -21.68
CA PHE A 179 -9.08 16.34 -22.40
C PHE A 179 -9.11 15.14 -23.38
N GLY A 180 -10.26 14.47 -23.48
CA GLY A 180 -10.46 13.32 -24.36
C GLY A 180 -10.44 11.97 -23.62
N TRP A 181 -11.34 11.09 -24.06
CA TRP A 181 -11.60 9.81 -23.41
C TRP A 181 -10.45 8.81 -23.50
N ASP A 182 -9.70 8.78 -24.60
CA ASP A 182 -8.60 7.81 -24.77
C ASP A 182 -7.58 7.91 -23.64
N LYS A 183 -7.15 9.13 -23.29
CA LYS A 183 -6.17 9.35 -22.22
C LYS A 183 -6.74 9.03 -20.84
N ALA A 184 -8.01 9.31 -20.62
CA ALA A 184 -8.69 8.98 -19.38
C ALA A 184 -8.82 7.46 -19.19
N LEU A 185 -9.24 6.73 -20.23
CA LEU A 185 -9.38 5.26 -20.18
C LEU A 185 -8.04 4.56 -19.95
N TYR A 186 -6.99 4.98 -20.65
CA TYR A 186 -5.64 4.46 -20.40
C TYR A 186 -5.12 4.82 -19.00
N SER A 187 -5.49 5.98 -18.48
CA SER A 187 -5.16 6.37 -17.09
C SER A 187 -5.90 5.51 -16.04
N ILE A 188 -7.13 5.08 -16.34
CA ILE A 188 -7.87 4.12 -15.50
C ILE A 188 -7.15 2.76 -15.49
N ILE A 189 -6.69 2.27 -16.65
CA ILE A 189 -5.89 1.03 -16.74
C ILE A 189 -4.60 1.17 -15.91
N PHE A 190 -3.89 2.27 -16.03
CA PHE A 190 -2.70 2.57 -15.23
C PHE A 190 -3.01 2.52 -13.73
N GLN A 191 -4.06 3.21 -13.29
CA GLN A 191 -4.46 3.28 -11.89
C GLN A 191 -4.90 1.92 -11.36
N TYR A 192 -5.68 1.17 -12.14
CA TYR A 192 -6.09 -0.18 -11.78
C TYR A 192 -4.90 -1.11 -11.60
N THR A 193 -3.97 -1.12 -12.58
CA THR A 193 -2.75 -1.93 -12.51
C THR A 193 -1.91 -1.58 -11.28
N SER A 194 -1.73 -0.28 -11.02
CA SER A 194 -1.02 0.20 -9.82
C SER A 194 -1.68 -0.30 -8.53
N THR A 195 -3.00 -0.17 -8.44
CA THR A 195 -3.77 -0.61 -7.27
C THR A 195 -3.64 -2.12 -7.02
N GLN A 196 -3.68 -2.95 -8.09
CA GLN A 196 -3.49 -4.40 -7.95
C GLN A 196 -2.10 -4.75 -7.41
N VAL A 197 -1.06 -4.06 -7.86
CA VAL A 197 0.31 -4.26 -7.32
C VAL A 197 0.38 -3.87 -5.85
N VAL A 198 -0.23 -2.74 -5.47
CA VAL A 198 -0.29 -2.34 -4.05
C VAL A 198 -1.02 -3.39 -3.21
N HIS A 199 -2.15 -3.93 -3.66
CA HIS A 199 -2.86 -5.01 -2.97
C HIS A 199 -2.00 -6.26 -2.76
N ILE A 200 -1.18 -6.63 -3.75
CA ILE A 200 -0.30 -7.80 -3.64
C ILE A 200 0.84 -7.54 -2.65
N LEU A 201 1.44 -6.35 -2.71
CA LEU A 201 2.60 -6.01 -1.91
C LEU A 201 2.25 -5.59 -0.49
N TYR A 202 1.20 -4.81 -0.28
CA TYR A 202 0.86 -4.24 1.02
C TYR A 202 -0.39 -4.87 1.63
N ARG A 203 -0.17 -5.89 2.48
CA ARG A 203 -1.21 -6.73 3.07
C ARG A 203 -1.53 -6.39 4.53
N LYS A 204 -1.07 -5.26 5.04
CA LYS A 204 -1.21 -4.89 6.46
C LYS A 204 -2.67 -4.86 6.93
N TYR A 205 -3.58 -4.35 6.08
CA TYR A 205 -5.01 -4.22 6.39
C TYR A 205 -5.86 -5.34 5.76
N GLN A 206 -5.22 -6.36 5.19
CA GLN A 206 -5.91 -7.57 4.73
C GLN A 206 -5.88 -8.62 5.84
N HIS A 207 -6.95 -9.39 5.96
CA HIS A 207 -7.12 -10.39 6.99
C HIS A 207 -7.31 -11.77 6.37
N GLU A 208 -6.89 -12.79 7.11
CA GLU A 208 -7.10 -14.18 6.77
C GLU A 208 -7.69 -14.92 7.97
N THR A 209 -8.71 -15.74 7.70
CA THR A 209 -9.26 -16.66 8.66
C THR A 209 -8.50 -17.97 8.57
N LEU A 210 -7.94 -18.40 9.69
CA LEU A 210 -7.26 -19.68 9.83
C LEU A 210 -8.21 -20.70 10.44
N PHE A 211 -8.45 -21.80 9.73
CA PHE A 211 -9.06 -23.02 10.23
C PHE A 211 -7.96 -24.07 10.38
N ILE A 212 -7.64 -24.45 11.62
CA ILE A 212 -6.54 -25.35 11.92
C ILE A 212 -7.08 -26.59 12.59
N VAL A 213 -7.12 -27.71 11.86
CA VAL A 213 -7.49 -29.01 12.41
C VAL A 213 -6.25 -29.64 13.03
N THR A 214 -6.30 -29.93 14.36
CA THR A 214 -5.15 -30.38 15.13
C THR A 214 -5.59 -31.18 16.36
N ASN A 215 -4.71 -32.04 16.86
CA ASN A 215 -4.87 -32.68 18.17
C ASN A 215 -4.16 -31.89 19.31
N LYS A 216 -3.39 -30.83 18.95
CA LYS A 216 -2.62 -29.98 19.86
C LYS A 216 -3.15 -28.55 19.90
N ALA A 217 -4.46 -28.41 20.14
CA ALA A 217 -5.15 -27.14 20.02
C ALA A 217 -4.61 -26.06 20.96
N THR A 218 -4.15 -26.44 22.16
CA THR A 218 -3.60 -25.49 23.15
C THR A 218 -2.27 -24.93 22.68
N GLU A 219 -1.34 -25.77 22.23
CA GLU A 219 -0.04 -25.35 21.70
C GLU A 219 -0.19 -24.48 20.46
N VAL A 220 -1.13 -24.85 19.56
CA VAL A 220 -1.44 -24.05 18.35
C VAL A 220 -2.00 -22.68 18.75
N TYR A 221 -2.91 -22.62 19.72
CA TYR A 221 -3.44 -21.35 20.24
C TYR A 221 -2.34 -20.47 20.84
N GLU A 222 -1.44 -21.04 21.65
CA GLU A 222 -0.32 -20.30 22.24
C GLU A 222 0.58 -19.66 21.18
N VAL A 223 0.86 -20.38 20.08
CA VAL A 223 1.61 -19.84 18.93
C VAL A 223 0.88 -18.65 18.33
N ILE A 224 -0.43 -18.79 18.04
CA ILE A 224 -1.23 -17.70 17.44
C ILE A 224 -1.25 -16.49 18.38
N SER A 225 -1.58 -16.69 19.64
CA SER A 225 -1.68 -15.62 20.63
C SER A 225 -0.37 -14.86 20.80
N LYS A 226 0.75 -15.58 20.90
CA LYS A 226 2.09 -14.98 21.06
C LYS A 226 2.53 -14.15 19.85
N MET A 227 2.19 -14.60 18.65
CA MET A 227 2.66 -13.95 17.41
C MET A 227 1.75 -12.81 16.96
N SER A 228 0.44 -12.91 17.17
CA SER A 228 -0.54 -11.95 16.62
C SER A 228 -1.25 -11.13 17.69
N ASN A 229 -1.17 -11.53 18.95
CA ASN A 229 -1.98 -10.97 20.06
C ASN A 229 -3.51 -11.10 19.82
N HIS A 230 -3.90 -12.13 19.04
CA HIS A 230 -5.29 -12.44 18.76
C HIS A 230 -5.75 -13.68 19.54
N GLY A 231 -7.04 -13.69 19.84
CA GLY A 231 -7.72 -14.87 20.38
C GLY A 231 -7.98 -15.93 19.30
N ALA A 232 -8.36 -17.11 19.75
CA ALA A 232 -8.87 -18.15 18.89
C ALA A 232 -10.08 -18.83 19.56
N THR A 233 -10.95 -19.42 18.75
CA THR A 233 -12.04 -20.27 19.21
C THR A 233 -11.68 -21.71 18.91
N ILE A 234 -11.73 -22.58 19.93
CA ILE A 234 -11.51 -24.02 19.77
C ILE A 234 -12.87 -24.68 19.67
N MET A 235 -13.08 -25.42 18.60
CA MET A 235 -14.29 -26.21 18.32
C MET A 235 -13.91 -27.69 18.34
N GLU A 236 -14.78 -28.52 18.86
CA GLU A 236 -14.64 -29.97 18.84
C GLU A 236 -15.34 -30.53 17.60
N GLY A 237 -14.77 -31.54 17.01
CA GLY A 237 -15.32 -32.22 15.82
C GLY A 237 -14.82 -33.65 15.71
N GLU A 238 -15.44 -34.43 14.87
CA GLU A 238 -15.09 -35.82 14.58
C GLU A 238 -14.54 -35.94 13.15
N GLY A 239 -13.40 -36.58 13.01
CA GLY A 239 -12.84 -36.94 11.71
C GLY A 239 -13.62 -38.06 11.05
N SER A 240 -14.26 -37.79 9.91
CA SER A 240 -15.17 -38.74 9.25
C SER A 240 -14.53 -40.05 8.77
N TYR A 241 -13.22 -40.06 8.55
CA TYR A 241 -12.49 -41.23 8.03
C TYR A 241 -12.13 -42.25 9.14
N GLU A 242 -11.62 -41.75 10.27
CA GLU A 242 -11.13 -42.59 11.37
C GLU A 242 -11.99 -42.51 12.62
N HIS A 243 -13.09 -41.74 12.58
CA HIS A 243 -13.99 -41.46 13.72
C HIS A 243 -13.24 -40.98 14.98
N GLN A 244 -12.11 -40.33 14.78
CA GLN A 244 -11.30 -39.77 15.88
C GLN A 244 -11.75 -38.37 16.21
N GLU A 245 -11.73 -38.03 17.47
CA GLU A 245 -11.90 -36.64 17.94
C GLU A 245 -10.82 -35.74 17.38
N ARG A 246 -11.22 -34.63 16.83
CA ARG A 246 -10.34 -33.58 16.30
C ARG A 246 -10.77 -32.23 16.86
N LYS A 247 -9.81 -31.32 17.02
CA LYS A 247 -10.09 -29.94 17.41
C LYS A 247 -9.81 -29.01 16.25
N ILE A 248 -10.68 -28.02 16.09
CA ILE A 248 -10.53 -26.98 15.08
C ILE A 248 -10.24 -25.68 15.83
N VAL A 249 -9.09 -25.10 15.58
CA VAL A 249 -8.72 -23.77 16.08
C VAL A 249 -9.08 -22.77 15.00
N TYR A 250 -10.06 -21.92 15.28
CA TYR A 250 -10.51 -20.83 14.44
C TYR A 250 -9.89 -19.52 14.93
N SER A 251 -9.20 -18.80 14.07
CA SER A 251 -8.64 -17.47 14.40
C SER A 251 -8.58 -16.58 13.16
N VAL A 252 -8.76 -15.29 13.35
CA VAL A 252 -8.56 -14.30 12.28
C VAL A 252 -7.27 -13.54 12.57
N VAL A 253 -6.40 -13.46 11.58
CA VAL A 253 -5.08 -12.84 11.69
C VAL A 253 -4.82 -11.89 10.52
N SER A 254 -3.83 -11.00 10.66
CA SER A 254 -3.39 -10.18 9.53
C SER A 254 -2.74 -11.05 8.44
N SER A 255 -3.08 -10.83 7.18
CA SER A 255 -2.47 -11.52 6.03
C SER A 255 -0.95 -11.35 5.96
N ALA A 256 -0.42 -10.25 6.52
CA ALA A 256 1.02 -10.04 6.62
C ALA A 256 1.71 -11.03 7.57
N GLN A 257 1.00 -11.50 8.62
CA GLN A 257 1.52 -12.42 9.63
C GLN A 257 1.15 -13.88 9.35
N SER A 258 0.11 -14.13 8.55
CA SER A 258 -0.48 -15.46 8.32
C SER A 258 0.57 -16.51 7.95
N LYS A 259 1.44 -16.24 6.96
CA LYS A 259 2.47 -17.20 6.55
C LYS A 259 3.46 -17.55 7.65
N SER A 260 3.85 -16.60 8.50
CA SER A 260 4.75 -16.84 9.61
C SER A 260 4.09 -17.63 10.72
N ILE A 261 2.83 -17.33 11.01
CA ILE A 261 2.01 -18.07 11.98
C ILE A 261 1.83 -19.53 11.54
N ILE A 262 1.45 -19.76 10.27
CA ILE A 262 1.29 -21.12 9.72
C ILE A 262 2.58 -21.92 9.84
N ARG A 263 3.73 -21.30 9.57
CA ARG A 263 5.04 -21.97 9.70
C ARG A 263 5.33 -22.38 11.14
N GLU A 264 5.05 -21.54 12.12
CA GLU A 264 5.26 -21.85 13.54
C GLU A 264 4.23 -22.86 14.06
N VAL A 265 2.98 -22.79 13.63
CA VAL A 265 1.94 -23.81 13.88
C VAL A 265 2.38 -25.18 13.38
N LYS A 266 2.95 -25.27 12.15
CA LYS A 266 3.47 -26.53 11.59
C LYS A 266 4.71 -27.04 12.31
N LYS A 267 5.44 -26.20 13.06
CA LYS A 267 6.51 -26.66 13.97
C LYS A 267 5.95 -27.22 15.26
N ALA A 268 4.90 -26.60 15.82
CA ALA A 268 4.24 -27.08 17.05
C ALA A 268 3.48 -28.39 16.79
N ASP A 269 2.78 -28.48 15.67
CA ASP A 269 2.10 -29.69 15.22
C ASP A 269 2.35 -29.92 13.71
N PRO A 270 3.31 -30.80 13.33
CA PRO A 270 3.60 -31.15 11.94
C PRO A 270 2.39 -31.77 11.20
N HIS A 271 1.47 -32.41 11.93
CA HIS A 271 0.27 -33.06 11.38
C HIS A 271 -0.94 -32.13 11.29
N ALA A 272 -0.88 -30.92 11.83
CA ALA A 272 -1.97 -29.96 11.74
C ALA A 272 -2.33 -29.68 10.28
N PHE A 273 -3.62 -29.72 9.95
CA PHE A 273 -4.13 -29.26 8.66
C PHE A 273 -4.56 -27.79 8.79
N VAL A 274 -3.97 -26.92 7.97
CA VAL A 274 -4.22 -25.48 8.03
C VAL A 274 -4.86 -25.03 6.74
N ASN A 275 -6.07 -24.46 6.85
CA ASN A 275 -6.78 -23.79 5.76
C ASN A 275 -6.83 -22.30 6.06
N ALA A 276 -6.24 -21.48 5.19
CA ALA A 276 -6.23 -20.02 5.29
C ALA A 276 -7.16 -19.45 4.21
N ILE A 277 -8.20 -18.74 4.62
CA ILE A 277 -9.21 -18.16 3.74
C ILE A 277 -9.15 -16.64 3.88
N LYS A 278 -9.16 -15.92 2.74
CA LYS A 278 -9.22 -14.46 2.75
C LYS A 278 -10.52 -14.00 3.42
N THR A 279 -10.39 -13.13 4.42
CA THR A 279 -11.52 -12.54 5.13
C THR A 279 -11.87 -11.20 4.48
N GLU A 280 -13.06 -11.06 3.93
CA GLU A 280 -13.48 -9.83 3.27
C GLU A 280 -13.88 -8.74 4.26
N GLN A 281 -14.55 -9.13 5.36
CA GLN A 281 -15.04 -8.19 6.36
C GLN A 281 -14.97 -8.78 7.77
N ILE A 282 -14.58 -7.94 8.71
CA ILE A 282 -14.61 -8.24 10.15
C ILE A 282 -15.52 -7.21 10.82
N ALA A 283 -16.40 -7.66 11.70
CA ALA A 283 -17.17 -6.81 12.59
C ALA A 283 -16.87 -7.23 14.03
N GLY A 284 -16.24 -6.34 14.81
CA GLY A 284 -15.80 -6.63 16.19
C GLY A 284 -14.46 -6.01 16.50
N ARG A 285 -13.90 -6.36 17.67
CA ARG A 285 -12.58 -5.86 18.08
C ARG A 285 -11.48 -6.71 17.44
N PHE A 286 -10.64 -6.06 16.63
CA PHE A 286 -9.44 -6.66 16.04
C PHE A 286 -8.23 -5.78 16.40
N TYR A 287 -7.20 -6.36 17.02
CA TYR A 287 -6.00 -5.62 17.38
C TYR A 287 -5.10 -5.41 16.16
N GLN A 288 -4.79 -4.17 15.84
CA GLN A 288 -3.76 -3.83 14.86
C GLN A 288 -2.63 -3.04 15.52
N LYS A 289 -1.39 -3.39 15.17
CA LYS A 289 -0.24 -2.63 15.64
C LYS A 289 -0.24 -1.25 14.95
N PRO A 290 -0.26 -0.14 15.71
CA PRO A 290 -0.24 1.21 15.12
C PRO A 290 0.98 1.46 14.26
N ASN A 291 0.89 2.43 13.32
CA ASN A 291 2.04 2.98 12.62
C ASN A 291 2.75 3.96 13.56
N GLU A 292 3.86 3.53 14.17
CA GLU A 292 4.74 4.39 14.98
C GLU A 292 5.65 5.26 14.11
#